data_bd6d03d506a09623f271d51ebf3ab21d
#
_entry.id   bd6d03d506a09623f271d51ebf3ab21d
#
_cell.length_a   1.000
_cell.length_b   1.000
_cell.length_c   1.000
_cell.angle_alpha   90.00
_cell.angle_beta   90.00
_cell.angle_gamma   90.00
#
_symmetry.space_group_name_H-M   'P 1'
#
loop_
_entity.id
_entity.type
_entity.pdbx_description
1 polymer ?
#
loop_
_entity_poly.entity_id
_entity_poly.type
_entity_poly.pdbx_seq_one_letter_code
_entity_poly.pdbx_strand_id
1 'polypeptide(L)'
;MKGLYLILLSFLFGCNLPDMQTGKEVSYYFDQPAQIWEETLPLGNGRIGMMPDGGIERENVVLNEISLWSGSKQDTDNPYAYYSLANIRRLLFEGRNDEAQDLMYKTFVCKGTGSNLGDGANAPYGSYQLFGNLVLKYTYPNESDSIAEYRRRLNLSEAIASVSFKRGNVNYQREMFTSFSGDLGVIHLVADTDRALNFSLGMNRPEHATISLDGKDLLMRGQLPDGVDTLEMKGMRFASRVRIVLPKGGDLATTDSCLSVRSASEAIIL
;
A
#
# COMPACT_ATOMS: atom_id res chain seq x y z
N MET A 1 3.50 31.02 75.33
CA MET A 1 3.31 31.01 73.90
C MET A 1 3.50 29.57 73.42
N LYS A 2 2.39 28.89 73.07
CA LYS A 2 2.42 27.48 72.66
C LYS A 2 2.34 27.46 71.15
N GLY A 3 3.42 27.00 70.47
CA GLY A 3 3.45 26.82 69.01
C GLY A 3 2.68 25.57 68.56
N LEU A 4 1.73 25.77 67.73
CA LEU A 4 0.89 24.76 67.09
C LEU A 4 1.60 24.29 65.82
N TYR A 5 2.14 23.07 65.78
CA TYR A 5 2.65 22.42 64.60
C TYR A 5 1.53 21.75 63.81
N LEU A 6 1.24 22.31 62.64
CA LEU A 6 0.27 21.75 61.71
C LEU A 6 1.00 20.69 60.84
N ILE A 7 0.69 19.41 61.07
CA ILE A 7 1.19 18.30 60.25
C ILE A 7 0.28 18.17 59.04
N LEU A 8 0.80 18.54 57.87
CA LEU A 8 0.12 18.37 56.57
C LEU A 8 0.35 16.93 56.10
N LEU A 9 -0.63 16.07 56.23
CA LEU A 9 -0.60 14.71 55.73
C LEU A 9 -1.01 14.74 54.25
N SER A 10 -0.05 14.68 53.34
CA SER A 10 -0.27 14.54 51.91
C SER A 10 -0.64 13.09 51.57
N PHE A 11 -1.91 12.82 51.33
CA PHE A 11 -2.37 11.59 50.75
C PHE A 11 -1.95 11.56 49.25
N LEU A 12 -0.90 10.84 48.94
CA LEU A 12 -0.58 10.43 47.57
C LEU A 12 -1.58 9.33 47.16
N PHE A 13 -2.66 9.70 46.50
CA PHE A 13 -3.47 8.76 45.74
C PHE A 13 -2.61 8.31 44.57
N GLY A 14 -1.93 7.17 44.68
CA GLY A 14 -1.41 6.46 43.56
C GLY A 14 -2.57 6.01 42.68
N CYS A 15 -2.81 6.68 41.54
CA CYS A 15 -3.62 6.10 40.48
C CYS A 15 -2.86 4.85 39.97
N ASN A 16 -3.26 3.69 40.45
CA ASN A 16 -2.98 2.46 39.74
C ASN A 16 -3.73 2.55 38.42
N LEU A 17 -3.05 2.95 37.35
CA LEU A 17 -3.52 2.72 36.00
C LEU A 17 -3.75 1.21 35.87
N PRO A 18 -4.97 0.78 35.43
CA PRO A 18 -5.18 -0.63 35.18
C PRO A 18 -4.10 -1.07 34.21
N ASP A 19 -3.40 -2.16 34.55
CA ASP A 19 -2.52 -2.88 33.64
C ASP A 19 -3.32 -3.08 32.35
N MET A 20 -2.95 -2.37 31.29
CA MET A 20 -3.54 -2.64 29.98
C MET A 20 -3.14 -4.07 29.68
N GLN A 21 -4.04 -4.99 29.95
CA GLN A 21 -3.89 -6.37 29.49
C GLN A 21 -3.49 -6.26 28.02
N THR A 22 -2.27 -6.61 27.72
CA THR A 22 -1.79 -6.73 26.35
C THR A 22 -2.75 -7.67 25.66
N GLY A 23 -3.63 -7.10 24.84
CA GLY A 23 -4.68 -7.85 24.16
C GLY A 23 -4.03 -9.04 23.47
N LYS A 24 -4.67 -10.19 23.54
CA LYS A 24 -4.16 -11.41 22.88
C LYS A 24 -3.79 -11.04 21.45
N GLU A 25 -2.54 -11.21 21.09
CA GLU A 25 -2.03 -10.91 19.76
C GLU A 25 -2.87 -11.65 18.71
N VAL A 26 -3.47 -10.91 17.78
CA VAL A 26 -4.26 -11.47 16.68
C VAL A 26 -3.37 -11.54 15.45
N SER A 27 -3.06 -12.74 15.00
CA SER A 27 -2.23 -12.96 13.83
C SER A 27 -2.63 -14.23 13.10
N TYR A 28 -2.35 -14.28 11.80
CA TYR A 28 -2.40 -15.50 11.02
C TYR A 28 -1.08 -15.71 10.27
N TYR A 29 -0.81 -16.93 9.88
CA TYR A 29 0.45 -17.31 9.23
C TYR A 29 0.28 -18.39 8.18
N PHE A 30 1.27 -18.48 7.31
CA PHE A 30 1.44 -19.52 6.30
C PHE A 30 2.86 -20.10 6.41
N ASP A 31 3.02 -21.33 6.01
CA ASP A 31 4.29 -22.07 6.02
C ASP A 31 4.96 -22.15 4.64
N GLN A 32 4.42 -21.43 3.66
CA GLN A 32 4.93 -21.32 2.30
C GLN A 32 4.70 -19.93 1.70
N PRO A 33 5.49 -19.51 0.69
CA PRO A 33 5.21 -18.31 -0.09
C PRO A 33 3.85 -18.32 -0.76
N ALA A 34 3.27 -17.16 -1.03
CA ALA A 34 2.06 -17.03 -1.81
C ALA A 34 2.29 -17.51 -3.26
N GLN A 35 1.37 -18.29 -3.78
CA GLN A 35 1.38 -18.77 -5.16
C GLN A 35 0.50 -17.93 -6.08
N ILE A 36 -0.53 -17.32 -5.51
CA ILE A 36 -1.47 -16.45 -6.18
C ILE A 36 -1.61 -15.13 -5.42
N TRP A 37 -2.15 -14.11 -6.06
CA TRP A 37 -2.28 -12.76 -5.50
C TRP A 37 -3.12 -12.74 -4.21
N GLU A 38 -4.18 -13.52 -4.14
CA GLU A 38 -5.11 -13.60 -3.00
C GLU A 38 -4.49 -14.18 -1.74
N GLU A 39 -3.35 -14.87 -1.86
CA GLU A 39 -2.62 -15.40 -0.72
C GLU A 39 -1.63 -14.42 -0.12
N THR A 40 -1.39 -13.28 -0.75
CA THR A 40 -0.45 -12.27 -0.27
C THR A 40 -0.91 -11.64 1.05
N LEU A 41 0.01 -11.01 1.79
CA LEU A 41 -0.29 -10.37 3.08
C LEU A 41 -0.62 -8.88 2.86
N PRO A 42 -1.90 -8.45 3.03
CA PRO A 42 -2.28 -7.07 2.77
C PRO A 42 -1.84 -6.12 3.90
N LEU A 43 -1.17 -5.05 3.52
CA LEU A 43 -0.78 -3.93 4.37
C LEU A 43 -1.31 -2.63 3.78
N GLY A 44 -1.74 -1.71 4.62
CA GLY A 44 -2.23 -0.41 4.14
C GLY A 44 -2.45 0.59 5.27
N ASN A 45 -2.35 1.88 4.93
CA ASN A 45 -2.62 3.00 5.81
C ASN A 45 -3.87 3.81 5.39
N GLY A 46 -4.64 3.28 4.43
CA GLY A 46 -5.80 3.97 3.83
C GLY A 46 -5.45 4.78 2.58
N ARG A 47 -4.18 5.08 2.31
CA ARG A 47 -3.72 5.75 1.10
C ARG A 47 -2.85 4.84 0.24
N ILE A 48 -1.79 4.31 0.80
CA ILE A 48 -0.92 3.36 0.11
C ILE A 48 -1.16 1.95 0.62
N GLY A 49 -0.91 0.97 -0.22
CA GLY A 49 -0.98 -0.44 0.09
C GLY A 49 0.24 -1.19 -0.42
N MET A 50 0.58 -2.26 0.29
CA MET A 50 1.63 -3.20 -0.06
C MET A 50 1.11 -4.62 0.13
N MET A 51 1.44 -5.52 -0.79
CA MET A 51 1.03 -6.93 -0.72
C MET A 51 2.22 -7.83 -1.06
N PRO A 52 3.07 -8.17 -0.06
CA PRO A 52 4.20 -9.08 -0.24
C PRO A 52 3.74 -10.53 -0.40
N ASP A 53 4.37 -11.24 -1.32
CA ASP A 53 4.15 -12.67 -1.55
C ASP A 53 5.02 -13.57 -0.66
N GLY A 54 6.07 -13.02 -0.06
CA GLY A 54 7.00 -13.76 0.81
C GLY A 54 7.94 -14.70 0.07
N GLY A 55 8.15 -14.51 -1.21
CA GLY A 55 9.03 -15.35 -2.01
C GLY A 55 10.48 -15.35 -1.49
N ILE A 56 11.14 -16.51 -1.54
CA ILE A 56 12.48 -16.68 -0.98
C ILE A 56 13.55 -16.19 -1.94
N GLU A 57 13.57 -16.72 -3.16
CA GLU A 57 14.55 -16.33 -4.19
C GLU A 57 14.16 -15.02 -4.87
N ARG A 58 12.87 -14.83 -5.03
CA ARG A 58 12.27 -13.64 -5.60
C ARG A 58 11.01 -13.30 -4.85
N GLU A 59 10.94 -12.09 -4.35
CA GLU A 59 9.77 -11.55 -3.69
C GLU A 59 9.17 -10.45 -4.56
N ASN A 60 7.86 -10.53 -4.74
CA ASN A 60 7.08 -9.52 -5.43
C ASN A 60 6.15 -8.84 -4.44
N VAL A 61 6.30 -7.54 -4.31
CA VAL A 61 5.42 -6.71 -3.46
C VAL A 61 4.55 -5.87 -4.38
N VAL A 62 3.28 -6.19 -4.45
CA VAL A 62 2.31 -5.38 -5.20
C VAL A 62 2.09 -4.08 -4.47
N LEU A 63 2.22 -2.97 -5.18
CA LEU A 63 2.06 -1.62 -4.65
C LEU A 63 0.74 -1.01 -5.11
N ASN A 64 0.16 -0.22 -4.24
CA ASN A 64 -1.12 0.41 -4.47
C ASN A 64 -1.15 1.83 -3.94
N GLU A 65 -1.92 2.71 -4.60
CA GLU A 65 -2.22 4.06 -4.15
C GLU A 65 -3.67 4.38 -4.50
N ILE A 66 -4.46 4.78 -3.51
CA ILE A 66 -5.94 4.88 -3.60
C ILE A 66 -6.44 5.85 -4.68
N SER A 67 -5.68 6.88 -5.00
CA SER A 67 -6.08 7.90 -5.99
C SER A 67 -5.65 7.58 -7.42
N LEU A 68 -4.93 6.47 -7.66
CA LEU A 68 -4.43 6.15 -8.98
C LEU A 68 -5.53 5.58 -9.87
N TRP A 69 -6.23 6.47 -10.55
CA TRP A 69 -7.28 6.17 -11.52
C TRP A 69 -6.90 6.72 -12.89
N SER A 70 -7.15 5.95 -13.94
CA SER A 70 -7.16 6.49 -15.29
C SER A 70 -8.34 7.44 -15.46
N GLY A 71 -8.31 8.27 -16.48
CA GLY A 71 -9.32 9.27 -16.71
C GLY A 71 -8.83 10.68 -16.40
N SER A 72 -9.65 11.66 -16.76
CA SER A 72 -9.43 13.09 -16.54
C SER A 72 -10.71 13.76 -16.09
N LYS A 73 -10.60 14.99 -15.60
CA LYS A 73 -11.77 15.80 -15.28
C LYS A 73 -12.59 16.06 -16.54
N GLN A 74 -13.86 15.71 -16.49
CA GLN A 74 -14.81 15.92 -17.58
C GLN A 74 -15.99 16.75 -17.08
N ASP A 75 -16.62 17.50 -18.00
CA ASP A 75 -17.90 18.15 -17.74
C ASP A 75 -19.02 17.15 -17.98
N THR A 76 -19.49 16.55 -16.89
CA THR A 76 -20.55 15.53 -16.91
C THR A 76 -21.87 16.04 -16.36
N ASP A 77 -21.95 17.31 -16.01
CA ASP A 77 -23.14 17.90 -15.43
C ASP A 77 -24.28 17.95 -16.43
N ASN A 78 -25.45 17.48 -16.01
CA ASN A 78 -26.68 17.63 -16.77
C ASN A 78 -27.47 18.83 -16.27
N PRO A 79 -27.40 19.99 -16.95
CA PRO A 79 -28.09 21.20 -16.51
C PRO A 79 -29.62 21.07 -16.55
N TYR A 80 -30.15 20.06 -17.24
CA TYR A 80 -31.59 19.83 -17.32
C TYR A 80 -32.14 19.01 -16.16
N ALA A 81 -31.30 18.31 -15.41
CA ALA A 81 -31.73 17.51 -14.26
C ALA A 81 -32.46 18.33 -13.20
N TYR A 82 -32.04 19.56 -12.98
CA TYR A 82 -32.65 20.49 -12.03
C TYR A 82 -34.17 20.66 -12.24
N TYR A 83 -34.66 20.70 -13.49
CA TYR A 83 -36.07 20.91 -13.78
C TYR A 83 -36.99 19.77 -13.30
N SER A 84 -36.45 18.58 -13.11
CA SER A 84 -37.20 17.43 -12.61
C SER A 84 -37.25 17.34 -11.10
N LEU A 85 -36.39 18.07 -10.37
CA LEU A 85 -36.21 17.96 -8.94
C LEU A 85 -37.50 18.20 -8.14
N ALA A 86 -38.26 19.26 -8.48
CA ALA A 86 -39.51 19.60 -7.81
C ALA A 86 -40.58 18.49 -7.98
N ASN A 87 -40.65 17.88 -9.16
CA ASN A 87 -41.60 16.81 -9.43
C ASN A 87 -41.20 15.49 -8.70
N ILE A 88 -39.91 15.17 -8.68
CA ILE A 88 -39.40 14.02 -7.91
C ILE A 88 -39.75 14.17 -6.42
N ARG A 89 -39.50 15.35 -5.85
CA ARG A 89 -39.85 15.62 -4.43
C ARG A 89 -41.34 15.48 -4.17
N ARG A 90 -42.20 16.02 -5.06
CA ARG A 90 -43.64 15.88 -4.95
C ARG A 90 -44.08 14.42 -4.95
N LEU A 91 -43.57 13.61 -5.88
CA LEU A 91 -43.87 12.18 -5.94
C LEU A 91 -43.45 11.43 -4.66
N LEU A 92 -42.30 11.76 -4.12
CA LEU A 92 -41.84 11.17 -2.85
C LEU A 92 -42.77 11.54 -1.67
N PHE A 93 -43.24 12.80 -1.58
CA PHE A 93 -44.18 13.23 -0.55
C PHE A 93 -45.58 12.61 -0.72
N GLU A 94 -45.95 12.25 -1.93
CA GLU A 94 -47.19 11.53 -2.23
C GLU A 94 -47.07 10.01 -2.00
N GLY A 95 -45.89 9.50 -1.60
CA GLY A 95 -45.63 8.07 -1.42
C GLY A 95 -45.46 7.27 -2.73
N ARG A 96 -45.36 7.95 -3.85
CA ARG A 96 -45.21 7.37 -5.20
C ARG A 96 -43.75 7.14 -5.53
N ASN A 97 -43.11 6.28 -4.72
CA ASN A 97 -41.66 6.09 -4.77
C ASN A 97 -41.15 5.52 -6.09
N ASP A 98 -41.87 4.56 -6.69
CA ASP A 98 -41.47 3.94 -7.96
C ASP A 98 -41.45 4.96 -9.08
N GLU A 99 -42.47 5.82 -9.14
CA GLU A 99 -42.54 6.88 -10.18
C GLU A 99 -41.47 7.96 -9.97
N ALA A 100 -41.16 8.28 -8.72
CA ALA A 100 -40.05 9.18 -8.37
C ALA A 100 -38.72 8.62 -8.84
N GLN A 101 -38.48 7.33 -8.59
CA GLN A 101 -37.28 6.62 -9.01
C GLN A 101 -37.15 6.55 -10.53
N ASP A 102 -38.22 6.19 -11.23
CA ASP A 102 -38.26 6.15 -12.69
C ASP A 102 -37.97 7.53 -13.31
N LEU A 103 -38.54 8.59 -12.75
CA LEU A 103 -38.26 9.96 -13.17
C LEU A 103 -36.80 10.34 -12.91
N MET A 104 -36.27 9.97 -11.76
CA MET A 104 -34.87 10.20 -11.43
C MET A 104 -33.92 9.49 -12.40
N TYR A 105 -34.15 8.23 -12.71
CA TYR A 105 -33.34 7.49 -13.67
C TYR A 105 -33.37 8.05 -15.08
N LYS A 106 -34.48 8.67 -15.48
CA LYS A 106 -34.64 9.32 -16.81
C LYS A 106 -33.98 10.69 -16.88
N THR A 107 -33.89 11.40 -15.75
CA THR A 107 -33.55 12.83 -15.77
C THR A 107 -32.25 13.18 -15.06
N PHE A 108 -31.82 12.38 -14.08
CA PHE A 108 -30.54 12.54 -13.37
C PHE A 108 -29.46 11.70 -14.03
N VAL A 109 -29.32 11.86 -15.31
CA VAL A 109 -28.32 11.16 -16.11
C VAL A 109 -27.17 12.11 -16.39
N CYS A 110 -25.94 11.68 -16.04
CA CYS A 110 -24.74 12.42 -16.42
C CYS A 110 -24.63 12.51 -17.95
N LYS A 111 -24.14 13.64 -18.44
CA LYS A 111 -23.75 13.82 -19.84
C LYS A 111 -22.24 13.73 -19.95
N GLY A 112 -21.78 13.29 -21.08
CA GLY A 112 -20.35 13.21 -21.35
C GLY A 112 -19.82 11.78 -21.37
N THR A 113 -18.61 11.67 -21.81
CA THR A 113 -17.88 10.40 -21.92
C THR A 113 -17.66 9.77 -20.54
N GLY A 114 -17.77 8.48 -20.46
CA GLY A 114 -17.57 7.74 -19.23
C GLY A 114 -18.82 7.56 -18.36
N SER A 115 -19.97 8.07 -18.78
CA SER A 115 -21.25 7.76 -18.16
C SER A 115 -21.78 6.42 -18.70
N ASN A 116 -22.36 5.60 -17.82
CA ASN A 116 -23.01 4.34 -18.24
C ASN A 116 -24.39 4.57 -18.83
N LEU A 117 -24.89 5.80 -18.80
CA LEU A 117 -26.23 6.19 -19.22
C LEU A 117 -26.14 7.41 -20.13
N GLY A 118 -27.20 7.64 -20.94
CA GLY A 118 -27.29 8.79 -21.85
C GLY A 118 -26.21 8.79 -22.93
N ASP A 119 -25.68 9.97 -23.23
CA ASP A 119 -24.71 10.19 -24.30
C ASP A 119 -23.32 9.56 -23.99
N GLY A 120 -23.05 9.26 -22.73
CA GLY A 120 -21.82 8.61 -22.31
C GLY A 120 -21.87 7.09 -22.29
N ALA A 121 -23.04 6.49 -22.58
CA ALA A 121 -23.17 5.03 -22.61
C ALA A 121 -22.22 4.43 -23.67
N ASN A 122 -21.51 3.38 -23.27
CA ASN A 122 -20.51 2.69 -24.10
C ASN A 122 -19.24 3.51 -24.41
N ALA A 123 -19.06 4.68 -23.82
CA ALA A 123 -17.80 5.42 -23.93
C ALA A 123 -16.78 4.92 -22.89
N PRO A 124 -15.47 4.94 -23.20
CA PRO A 124 -14.44 4.64 -22.24
C PRO A 124 -14.50 5.58 -21.03
N TYR A 125 -14.27 5.03 -19.84
CA TYR A 125 -14.20 5.82 -18.60
C TYR A 125 -13.00 5.40 -17.77
N GLY A 126 -12.63 6.24 -16.81
CA GLY A 126 -11.52 5.96 -15.89
C GLY A 126 -11.80 4.75 -15.00
N SER A 127 -10.75 4.01 -14.74
CA SER A 127 -10.76 2.86 -13.85
C SER A 127 -9.58 2.89 -12.89
N TYR A 128 -9.73 2.18 -11.77
CA TYR A 128 -8.69 2.02 -10.80
C TYR A 128 -7.48 1.28 -11.40
N GLN A 129 -6.28 1.73 -11.05
CA GLN A 129 -5.04 1.19 -11.58
C GLN A 129 -4.13 0.73 -10.45
N LEU A 130 -3.51 -0.44 -10.62
CA LEU A 130 -2.39 -0.83 -9.77
C LEU A 130 -1.23 0.15 -9.94
N PHE A 131 -0.55 0.46 -8.84
CA PHE A 131 0.60 1.35 -8.89
C PHE A 131 1.80 0.69 -9.58
N GLY A 132 2.01 -0.59 -9.33
CA GLY A 132 3.09 -1.40 -9.88
C GLY A 132 3.58 -2.42 -8.86
N ASN A 133 4.73 -3.01 -9.14
CA ASN A 133 5.36 -3.99 -8.28
C ASN A 133 6.76 -3.55 -7.89
N LEU A 134 7.14 -3.83 -6.66
CA LEU A 134 8.52 -3.84 -6.22
C LEU A 134 9.01 -5.29 -6.27
N VAL A 135 10.15 -5.52 -6.91
CA VAL A 135 10.67 -6.87 -7.12
C VAL A 135 12.06 -6.96 -6.49
N LEU A 136 12.17 -7.83 -5.48
CA LEU A 136 13.45 -8.17 -4.86
C LEU A 136 13.89 -9.54 -5.39
N LYS A 137 15.16 -9.64 -5.80
CA LYS A 137 15.78 -10.90 -6.17
C LYS A 137 16.95 -11.12 -5.23
N TYR A 138 16.88 -12.16 -4.44
CA TYR A 138 17.89 -12.48 -3.44
C TYR A 138 18.95 -13.41 -4.01
N THR A 139 20.16 -13.26 -3.53
CA THR A 139 21.29 -14.15 -3.83
C THR A 139 21.85 -14.63 -2.50
N TYR A 140 21.95 -15.92 -2.34
CA TYR A 140 22.41 -16.52 -1.09
C TYR A 140 23.83 -17.05 -1.23
N PRO A 141 24.62 -17.09 -0.14
CA PRO A 141 26.02 -17.56 -0.18
C PRO A 141 26.18 -18.97 -0.78
N ASN A 142 25.21 -19.83 -0.51
CA ASN A 142 25.13 -21.15 -1.10
C ASN A 142 23.70 -21.44 -1.56
N GLU A 143 23.48 -21.48 -2.87
CA GLU A 143 22.15 -21.69 -3.46
C GLU A 143 21.63 -23.10 -3.27
N SER A 144 22.50 -24.08 -2.97
CA SER A 144 22.10 -25.47 -2.72
C SER A 144 21.64 -25.74 -1.28
N ASP A 145 21.78 -24.79 -0.35
CA ASP A 145 21.34 -24.95 1.02
C ASP A 145 19.83 -25.13 1.10
N SER A 146 19.41 -26.10 1.92
CA SER A 146 18.00 -26.36 2.19
C SER A 146 17.36 -25.19 2.94
N ILE A 147 16.09 -24.96 2.65
CA ILE A 147 15.24 -24.00 3.36
C ILE A 147 14.50 -24.74 4.46
N ALA A 148 14.50 -24.18 5.65
CA ALA A 148 13.79 -24.70 6.81
C ALA A 148 13.08 -23.58 7.57
N GLU A 149 12.12 -23.95 8.38
CA GLU A 149 11.43 -23.05 9.32
C GLU A 149 10.78 -21.84 8.63
N TYR A 150 10.35 -22.00 7.39
CA TYR A 150 9.70 -20.92 6.67
C TYR A 150 8.37 -20.56 7.34
N ARG A 151 8.18 -19.28 7.57
CA ARG A 151 6.92 -18.72 8.05
C ARG A 151 6.73 -17.31 7.49
N ARG A 152 5.56 -17.03 6.92
CA ARG A 152 5.08 -15.66 6.71
C ARG A 152 3.84 -15.42 7.56
N ARG A 153 3.76 -14.24 8.16
CA ARG A 153 2.78 -13.91 9.19
C ARG A 153 2.28 -12.50 8.99
N LEU A 154 1.00 -12.27 9.24
CA LEU A 154 0.43 -10.94 9.42
C LEU A 154 -0.03 -10.77 10.87
N ASN A 155 0.59 -9.84 11.57
CA ASN A 155 0.18 -9.40 12.89
C ASN A 155 -0.86 -8.28 12.72
N LEU A 156 -2.12 -8.58 13.02
CA LEU A 156 -3.22 -7.64 12.87
C LEU A 156 -3.24 -6.58 13.97
N SER A 157 -2.63 -6.86 15.11
CA SER A 157 -2.56 -5.90 16.23
C SER A 157 -1.58 -4.77 15.95
N GLU A 158 -0.51 -5.05 15.21
CA GLU A 158 0.58 -4.10 14.90
C GLU A 158 0.57 -3.66 13.42
N ALA A 159 -0.23 -4.31 12.57
CA ALA A 159 -0.25 -4.13 11.13
C ALA A 159 1.13 -4.37 10.48
N ILE A 160 1.82 -5.42 10.91
CA ILE A 160 3.15 -5.83 10.40
C ILE A 160 3.03 -7.18 9.71
N ALA A 161 3.49 -7.26 8.46
CA ALA A 161 3.76 -8.51 7.78
C ALA A 161 5.21 -8.92 8.01
N SER A 162 5.46 -10.18 8.31
CA SER A 162 6.80 -10.71 8.48
C SER A 162 7.00 -12.00 7.68
N VAL A 163 8.24 -12.22 7.25
CA VAL A 163 8.70 -13.45 6.63
C VAL A 163 9.96 -13.88 7.34
N SER A 164 10.01 -15.12 7.81
CA SER A 164 11.20 -15.70 8.43
C SER A 164 11.49 -17.07 7.87
N PHE A 165 12.75 -17.40 7.68
CA PHE A 165 13.20 -18.72 7.28
C PHE A 165 14.68 -18.91 7.59
N LYS A 166 15.09 -20.15 7.64
CA LYS A 166 16.48 -20.55 7.75
C LYS A 166 16.96 -21.11 6.42
N ARG A 167 18.13 -20.69 5.96
CA ARG A 167 18.81 -21.28 4.81
C ARG A 167 20.24 -21.63 5.18
N GLY A 168 20.56 -22.91 5.17
CA GLY A 168 21.78 -23.42 5.75
C GLY A 168 21.88 -23.07 7.24
N ASN A 169 22.87 -22.28 7.62
CA ASN A 169 23.05 -21.83 9.01
C ASN A 169 22.61 -20.38 9.25
N VAL A 170 22.04 -19.70 8.25
CA VAL A 170 21.65 -18.29 8.33
C VAL A 170 20.15 -18.17 8.52
N ASN A 171 19.72 -17.37 9.50
CA ASN A 171 18.32 -16.96 9.66
C ASN A 171 18.09 -15.62 8.97
N TYR A 172 17.08 -15.59 8.13
CA TYR A 172 16.64 -14.41 7.42
C TYR A 172 15.29 -13.95 7.98
N GLN A 173 15.17 -12.67 8.21
CA GLN A 173 13.93 -12.04 8.66
C GLN A 173 13.62 -10.81 7.79
N ARG A 174 12.36 -10.66 7.44
CA ARG A 174 11.81 -9.51 6.73
C ARG A 174 10.60 -9.03 7.48
N GLU A 175 10.50 -7.73 7.69
CA GLU A 175 9.33 -7.07 8.26
C GLU A 175 8.88 -5.96 7.33
N MET A 176 7.58 -5.85 7.16
CA MET A 176 6.98 -4.90 6.23
C MET A 176 5.77 -4.23 6.86
N PHE A 177 5.65 -2.93 6.67
CA PHE A 177 4.51 -2.16 7.12
C PHE A 177 4.33 -0.88 6.30
N THR A 178 3.15 -0.26 6.40
CA THR A 178 2.86 1.06 5.87
C THR A 178 2.71 2.06 7.01
N SER A 179 3.44 3.18 6.94
CA SER A 179 3.40 4.21 7.97
C SER A 179 2.17 5.10 7.82
N PHE A 180 1.46 5.37 8.92
CA PHE A 180 0.36 6.34 8.96
C PHE A 180 0.84 7.79 8.85
N SER A 181 1.98 8.10 9.44
CA SER A 181 2.45 9.48 9.54
C SER A 181 3.22 9.98 8.32
N GLY A 182 3.64 9.09 7.42
CA GLY A 182 4.56 9.44 6.35
C GLY A 182 4.14 9.02 4.94
N ASP A 183 2.97 8.38 4.76
CA ASP A 183 2.57 7.78 3.47
C ASP A 183 3.72 6.98 2.84
N LEU A 184 4.34 6.14 3.64
CA LEU A 184 5.58 5.46 3.36
C LEU A 184 5.42 3.96 3.57
N GLY A 185 5.84 3.16 2.59
CA GLY A 185 6.04 1.74 2.75
C GLY A 185 7.45 1.45 3.27
N VAL A 186 7.57 0.55 4.23
CA VAL A 186 8.85 0.15 4.83
C VAL A 186 9.02 -1.35 4.68
N ILE A 187 10.20 -1.75 4.20
CA ILE A 187 10.64 -3.14 4.19
C ILE A 187 11.98 -3.19 4.93
N HIS A 188 12.02 -3.91 6.03
CA HIS A 188 13.19 -4.14 6.86
C HIS A 188 13.68 -5.56 6.67
N LEU A 189 14.93 -5.71 6.26
CA LEU A 189 15.56 -6.99 5.95
C LEU A 189 16.75 -7.21 6.89
N VAL A 190 16.84 -8.39 7.50
CA VAL A 190 17.92 -8.76 8.42
C VAL A 190 18.40 -10.18 8.12
N ALA A 191 19.69 -10.38 8.17
CA ALA A 191 20.34 -11.69 8.29
C ALA A 191 21.11 -11.75 9.61
N ASP A 192 21.00 -12.84 10.36
CA ASP A 192 21.69 -13.02 11.64
C ASP A 192 23.20 -13.30 11.50
N THR A 193 23.63 -13.57 10.28
CA THR A 193 25.04 -13.76 9.92
C THR A 193 25.54 -12.50 9.22
N ASP A 194 26.71 -12.04 9.64
CA ASP A 194 27.32 -10.84 9.08
C ASP A 194 27.56 -10.97 7.57
N ARG A 195 27.21 -9.90 6.82
CA ARG A 195 27.39 -9.78 5.39
C ARG A 195 26.65 -10.83 4.53
N ALA A 196 25.63 -11.51 5.08
CA ALA A 196 24.92 -12.58 4.38
C ALA A 196 23.76 -12.07 3.51
N LEU A 197 23.39 -10.79 3.63
CA LEU A 197 22.27 -10.21 2.89
C LEU A 197 22.73 -9.64 1.54
N ASN A 198 22.30 -10.28 0.46
CA ASN A 198 22.57 -9.85 -0.92
C ASN A 198 21.26 -9.89 -1.72
N PHE A 199 20.94 -8.80 -2.41
CA PHE A 199 19.76 -8.74 -3.27
C PHE A 199 19.86 -7.64 -4.30
N SER A 200 19.06 -7.76 -5.36
CA SER A 200 18.74 -6.66 -6.26
C SER A 200 17.28 -6.26 -6.12
N LEU A 201 17.01 -4.97 -6.28
CA LEU A 201 15.70 -4.39 -6.17
C LEU A 201 15.39 -3.57 -7.41
N GLY A 202 14.25 -3.85 -8.04
CA GLY A 202 13.72 -3.12 -9.16
C GLY A 202 12.23 -2.85 -8.99
N MET A 203 11.72 -1.95 -9.80
CA MET A 203 10.28 -1.73 -9.94
C MET A 203 9.81 -2.32 -11.27
N ASN A 204 8.54 -2.70 -11.34
CA ASN A 204 7.91 -3.17 -12.56
C ASN A 204 6.48 -2.63 -12.67
N ARG A 205 6.21 -1.96 -13.77
CA ARG A 205 4.87 -1.63 -14.24
C ARG A 205 4.85 -1.85 -15.74
N PRO A 206 3.92 -2.67 -16.28
CA PRO A 206 3.97 -3.08 -17.68
C PRO A 206 3.69 -1.93 -18.65
N GLU A 207 3.00 -0.89 -18.22
CA GLU A 207 2.54 0.18 -19.10
C GLU A 207 2.58 1.56 -18.43
N HIS A 208 2.69 2.58 -19.26
CA HIS A 208 2.54 4.00 -18.87
C HIS A 208 3.51 4.46 -17.78
N ALA A 209 4.67 3.83 -17.65
CA ALA A 209 5.68 4.19 -16.69
C ALA A 209 7.09 4.05 -17.25
N THR A 210 7.98 4.89 -16.74
CA THR A 210 9.43 4.80 -16.93
C THR A 210 10.11 4.68 -15.58
N ILE A 211 11.16 3.87 -15.53
CA ILE A 211 11.98 3.67 -14.34
C ILE A 211 13.37 4.25 -14.62
N SER A 212 13.88 5.02 -13.71
CA SER A 212 15.18 5.69 -13.80
C SER A 212 15.83 5.81 -12.43
N LEU A 213 17.08 6.18 -12.39
CA LEU A 213 17.79 6.52 -11.18
C LEU A 213 17.77 8.03 -10.94
N ASP A 214 17.71 8.40 -9.67
CA ASP A 214 17.95 9.75 -9.17
C ASP A 214 18.95 9.67 -8.02
N GLY A 215 20.23 9.78 -8.36
CA GLY A 215 21.34 9.47 -7.46
C GLY A 215 21.37 7.98 -7.12
N LYS A 216 21.12 7.65 -5.85
CA LYS A 216 21.02 6.26 -5.32
C LYS A 216 19.59 5.81 -5.12
N ASP A 217 18.62 6.56 -5.56
CA ASP A 217 17.20 6.22 -5.46
C ASP A 217 16.69 5.68 -6.79
N LEU A 218 15.79 4.74 -6.74
CA LEU A 218 15.03 4.27 -7.89
C LEU A 218 13.74 5.09 -8.00
N LEU A 219 13.45 5.59 -9.19
CA LEU A 219 12.33 6.47 -9.45
C LEU A 219 11.48 5.91 -10.57
N MET A 220 10.21 5.66 -10.29
CA MET A 220 9.20 5.36 -11.31
C MET A 220 8.32 6.60 -11.52
N ARG A 221 8.10 6.96 -12.79
CA ARG A 221 7.20 8.05 -13.18
C ARG A 221 6.32 7.59 -14.32
N GLY A 222 5.10 8.06 -14.33
CA GLY A 222 4.17 7.75 -15.41
C GLY A 222 3.02 8.73 -15.52
N GLN A 223 2.24 8.54 -16.57
CA GLN A 223 0.99 9.24 -16.80
C GLN A 223 -0.01 8.27 -17.40
N LEU A 224 -1.23 8.28 -16.89
CA LEU A 224 -2.31 7.42 -17.36
C LEU A 224 -3.06 8.06 -18.53
N PRO A 225 -3.78 7.26 -19.35
CA PRO A 225 -4.70 7.78 -20.34
C PRO A 225 -5.85 8.54 -19.68
N ASP A 226 -6.46 9.46 -20.40
CA ASP A 226 -7.56 10.28 -19.91
C ASP A 226 -8.93 9.56 -19.85
N GLY A 227 -8.98 8.32 -20.32
CA GLY A 227 -10.21 7.51 -20.34
C GLY A 227 -11.10 7.77 -21.56
N VAL A 228 -10.84 8.83 -22.33
CA VAL A 228 -11.57 9.18 -23.56
C VAL A 228 -10.82 8.68 -24.79
N ASP A 229 -9.53 8.98 -24.84
CA ASP A 229 -8.63 8.51 -25.88
C ASP A 229 -7.48 7.74 -25.23
N THR A 230 -7.39 6.44 -25.50
CA THR A 230 -6.33 5.59 -24.97
C THR A 230 -4.94 5.92 -25.54
N LEU A 231 -4.89 6.67 -26.62
CA LEU A 231 -3.65 7.13 -27.25
C LEU A 231 -3.13 8.43 -26.64
N GLU A 232 -4.00 9.23 -26.02
CA GLU A 232 -3.62 10.48 -25.38
C GLU A 232 -3.37 10.30 -23.87
N MET A 233 -2.13 10.51 -23.45
CA MET A 233 -1.72 10.43 -22.06
C MET A 233 -1.99 11.75 -21.34
N LYS A 234 -3.27 12.08 -21.13
CA LYS A 234 -3.72 13.32 -20.47
C LYS A 234 -4.29 13.10 -19.06
N GLY A 235 -4.36 11.86 -18.62
CA GLY A 235 -4.85 11.51 -17.30
C GLY A 235 -3.85 11.79 -16.18
N MET A 236 -4.04 11.13 -15.05
CA MET A 236 -3.27 11.34 -13.84
C MET A 236 -1.78 11.03 -14.04
N ARG A 237 -0.94 11.93 -13.58
CA ARG A 237 0.51 11.71 -13.44
C ARG A 237 0.82 11.13 -12.08
N PHE A 238 1.74 10.18 -12.03
CA PHE A 238 2.15 9.53 -10.80
C PHE A 238 3.67 9.36 -10.74
N ALA A 239 4.19 9.26 -9.53
CA ALA A 239 5.59 8.96 -9.28
C ALA A 239 5.74 8.19 -7.95
N SER A 240 6.76 7.33 -7.88
CA SER A 240 7.25 6.76 -6.65
C SER A 240 8.77 6.83 -6.60
N ARG A 241 9.27 6.83 -5.39
CA ARG A 241 10.70 6.81 -5.09
C ARG A 241 10.99 5.65 -4.14
N VAL A 242 12.02 4.89 -4.44
CA VAL A 242 12.51 3.83 -3.56
C VAL A 242 13.95 4.13 -3.18
N ARG A 243 14.21 4.08 -1.89
CA ARG A 243 15.52 4.30 -1.29
C ARG A 243 15.94 3.11 -0.44
N ILE A 244 17.21 2.74 -0.49
CA ILE A 244 17.80 1.73 0.39
C ILE A 244 18.76 2.40 1.36
N VAL A 245 18.60 2.08 2.64
CA VAL A 245 19.51 2.47 3.72
C VAL A 245 20.17 1.19 4.26
N LEU A 246 21.47 1.21 4.48
CA LEU A 246 22.26 0.10 5.00
C LEU A 246 22.85 0.48 6.38
N PRO A 247 22.11 0.27 7.49
CA PRO A 247 22.52 0.75 8.82
C PRO A 247 23.79 0.05 9.35
N LYS A 248 24.00 -1.20 8.95
CA LYS A 248 25.11 -2.03 9.40
C LYS A 248 26.12 -2.35 8.28
N GLY A 249 26.33 -1.38 7.39
CA GLY A 249 27.27 -1.54 6.28
C GLY A 249 26.72 -2.39 5.13
N GLY A 250 27.58 -2.62 4.15
CA GLY A 250 27.26 -3.24 2.87
C GLY A 250 27.50 -2.29 1.71
N ASP A 251 27.46 -2.81 0.51
CA ASP A 251 27.69 -2.06 -0.72
C ASP A 251 26.36 -1.85 -1.46
N LEU A 252 26.05 -0.61 -1.80
CA LEU A 252 24.93 -0.25 -2.64
C LEU A 252 25.44 0.20 -4.03
N ALA A 253 25.16 -0.58 -5.04
CA ALA A 253 25.42 -0.27 -6.44
C ALA A 253 24.11 0.01 -7.19
N THR A 254 24.23 0.79 -8.26
CA THR A 254 23.11 1.15 -9.12
C THR A 254 23.40 0.68 -10.55
N THR A 255 22.36 0.21 -11.21
CA THR A 255 22.34 -0.01 -12.68
C THR A 255 21.15 0.80 -13.23
N ASP A 256 20.99 0.89 -14.54
CA ASP A 256 20.01 1.78 -15.19
C ASP A 256 18.58 1.71 -14.63
N SER A 257 18.19 0.58 -14.05
CA SER A 257 16.82 0.36 -13.57
C SER A 257 16.74 -0.45 -12.27
N CYS A 258 17.87 -0.71 -11.61
CA CYS A 258 17.91 -1.54 -10.38
C CYS A 258 18.90 -0.97 -9.36
N LEU A 259 18.58 -1.24 -8.08
CA LEU A 259 19.51 -1.09 -6.96
C LEU A 259 20.05 -2.48 -6.59
N SER A 260 21.33 -2.61 -6.32
CA SER A 260 21.96 -3.88 -5.93
C SER A 260 22.67 -3.71 -4.60
N VAL A 261 22.32 -4.53 -3.62
CA VAL A 261 22.95 -4.60 -2.30
C VAL A 261 23.79 -5.84 -2.21
N ARG A 262 25.01 -5.68 -1.71
CA ARG A 262 25.94 -6.78 -1.45
C ARG A 262 26.53 -6.67 -0.06
N SER A 263 26.76 -7.82 0.53
CA SER A 263 27.48 -7.93 1.80
C SER A 263 26.90 -7.04 2.92
N ALA A 264 25.59 -6.94 3.00
CA ALA A 264 24.90 -6.28 4.10
C ALA A 264 24.49 -7.31 5.17
N SER A 265 24.27 -6.86 6.39
CA SER A 265 23.64 -7.63 7.47
C SER A 265 22.23 -7.13 7.74
N GLU A 266 21.95 -5.88 7.34
CA GLU A 266 20.68 -5.22 7.52
C GLU A 266 20.43 -4.22 6.38
N ALA A 267 19.19 -4.14 5.92
CA ALA A 267 18.75 -3.15 4.93
C ALA A 267 17.34 -2.65 5.24
N ILE A 268 17.13 -1.35 5.04
CA ILE A 268 15.81 -0.72 5.13
C ILE A 268 15.49 -0.14 3.76
N ILE A 269 14.34 -0.51 3.22
CA ILE A 269 13.82 -0.02 1.95
C ILE A 269 12.61 0.87 2.26
N LEU A 270 12.64 2.07 1.72
CA LEU A 270 11.64 3.12 1.94
C LEU A 270 11.00 3.53 0.63
#